data_c7a2122b8f7bbb08ca31fe7124781c16
#
_entry.id   c7a2122b8f7bbb08ca31fe7124781c16
#
_cell.length_a   1.000
_cell.length_b   1.000
_cell.length_c   1.000
_cell.angle_alpha   90.00
_cell.angle_beta   90.00
_cell.angle_gamma   90.00
#
_symmetry.space_group_name_H-M   'P 1'
#
loop_
_entity.id
_entity.type
_entity.pdbx_description
1 polymer ?
#
loop_
_entity_poly.entity_id
_entity_poly.type
_entity_poly.pdbx_seq_one_letter_code
_entity_poly.pdbx_strand_id
1 'polypeptide(L)'
;ECSMNTVNVYIKGQEDKENILFVKAILKSKAFVLDFVDVTLPCSTLMELVTKRVPAFIYPYSIVILDGDVRMNKNDLRKINNADNILILPGNKSPERLLASYLYNLSDVDPLWSKIADGYTKQFCFREYSMEQINAGGELGRQNAKKWFNSQLEYWGRNGCKVLNPFLSSISEEAQEFRTNFDNMIKQYIHD
;
A
#
# COMPACT_ATOMS: atom_id res chain seq x y z
N GLU A 1 -17.04 -28.67 5.35
CA GLU A 1 -16.55 -27.28 5.55
C GLU A 1 -15.09 -27.25 5.14
N CYS A 2 -14.83 -26.74 3.94
CA CYS A 2 -13.46 -26.47 3.52
C CYS A 2 -13.02 -25.23 4.32
N SER A 3 -12.20 -25.40 5.35
CA SER A 3 -11.54 -24.28 5.98
C SER A 3 -10.61 -23.67 4.92
N MET A 4 -10.96 -22.50 4.42
CA MET A 4 -10.04 -21.75 3.59
C MET A 4 -8.84 -21.36 4.46
N ASN A 5 -7.69 -21.91 4.13
CA ASN A 5 -6.46 -21.54 4.80
C ASN A 5 -6.18 -20.07 4.49
N THR A 6 -6.25 -19.22 5.48
CA THR A 6 -5.82 -17.83 5.38
C THR A 6 -4.33 -17.74 5.64
N VAL A 7 -3.68 -16.78 4.99
CA VAL A 7 -2.26 -16.49 5.16
C VAL A 7 -2.11 -15.25 6.02
N ASN A 8 -1.34 -15.34 7.10
CA ASN A 8 -1.02 -14.20 7.93
C ASN A 8 -0.19 -13.18 7.17
N VAL A 9 -0.58 -11.92 7.23
CA VAL A 9 0.12 -10.81 6.57
C VAL A 9 0.54 -9.78 7.59
N TYR A 10 1.83 -9.53 7.66
CA TYR A 10 2.41 -8.38 8.35
C TYR A 10 2.62 -7.26 7.36
N ILE A 11 1.98 -6.14 7.59
CA ILE A 11 2.07 -4.95 6.75
C ILE A 11 2.51 -3.77 7.60
N LYS A 12 3.34 -2.92 7.02
CA LYS A 12 3.77 -1.70 7.70
C LYS A 12 2.55 -0.85 8.06
N GLY A 13 2.49 -0.43 9.32
CA GLY A 13 1.52 0.55 9.76
C GLY A 13 0.08 0.08 9.62
N GLN A 14 -0.33 -0.95 10.35
CA GLN A 14 -1.70 -1.42 10.29
C GLN A 14 -2.73 -0.38 10.79
N GLU A 15 -2.33 0.52 11.69
CA GLU A 15 -3.13 1.70 12.03
C GLU A 15 -3.27 2.63 10.81
N ASP A 16 -2.36 2.50 9.86
CA ASP A 16 -2.33 3.24 8.61
C ASP A 16 -3.13 2.46 7.56
N LYS A 17 -4.40 2.76 7.47
CA LYS A 17 -5.36 2.07 6.57
C LYS A 17 -4.96 2.09 5.10
N GLU A 18 -4.12 3.05 4.69
CA GLU A 18 -3.71 3.24 3.30
C GLU A 18 -3.05 2.01 2.69
N ASN A 19 -2.17 1.34 3.42
CA ASN A 19 -1.46 0.16 2.90
C ASN A 19 -2.42 -1.02 2.69
N ILE A 20 -3.32 -1.26 3.64
CA ILE A 20 -4.32 -2.33 3.55
C ILE A 20 -5.31 -2.04 2.41
N LEU A 21 -5.80 -0.81 2.31
CA LEU A 21 -6.70 -0.40 1.23
C LEU A 21 -6.03 -0.55 -0.14
N PHE A 22 -4.75 -0.22 -0.25
CA PHE A 22 -3.98 -0.35 -1.47
C PHE A 22 -3.85 -1.82 -1.90
N VAL A 23 -3.49 -2.72 -0.98
CA VAL A 23 -3.45 -4.17 -1.24
C VAL A 23 -4.80 -4.69 -1.67
N LYS A 24 -5.87 -4.36 -0.95
CA LYS A 24 -7.23 -4.79 -1.29
C LYS A 24 -7.70 -4.28 -2.65
N ALA A 25 -7.35 -3.05 -3.00
CA ALA A 25 -7.69 -2.46 -4.30
C ALA A 25 -6.95 -3.16 -5.46
N ILE A 26 -5.69 -3.55 -5.27
CA ILE A 26 -4.90 -4.27 -6.27
C ILE A 26 -5.42 -5.71 -6.43
N LEU A 27 -5.58 -6.43 -5.32
CA LEU A 27 -5.89 -7.86 -5.33
C LEU A 27 -7.39 -8.15 -5.49
N LYS A 28 -8.25 -7.19 -5.19
CA LYS A 28 -9.72 -7.34 -5.24
C LYS A 28 -10.18 -8.56 -4.43
N SER A 29 -10.96 -9.46 -5.04
CA SER A 29 -11.46 -10.67 -4.39
C SER A 29 -10.36 -11.63 -3.92
N LYS A 30 -9.16 -11.58 -4.50
CA LYS A 30 -8.03 -12.41 -4.05
C LYS A 30 -7.51 -12.04 -2.65
N ALA A 31 -7.81 -10.84 -2.17
CA ALA A 31 -7.39 -10.40 -0.83
C ALA A 31 -8.09 -11.17 0.31
N PHE A 32 -9.17 -11.91 0.04
CA PHE A 32 -9.90 -12.64 1.08
C PHE A 32 -9.09 -13.78 1.75
N VAL A 33 -8.05 -14.28 1.07
CA VAL A 33 -7.15 -15.29 1.65
C VAL A 33 -6.15 -14.69 2.65
N LEU A 34 -6.09 -13.36 2.77
CA LEU A 34 -5.15 -12.66 3.62
C LEU A 34 -5.78 -12.33 4.97
N ASP A 35 -5.09 -12.69 6.03
CA ASP A 35 -5.39 -12.26 7.39
C ASP A 35 -4.34 -11.23 7.82
N PHE A 36 -4.72 -9.95 7.83
CA PHE A 36 -3.84 -8.87 8.25
C PHE A 36 -3.68 -8.90 9.77
N VAL A 37 -2.48 -9.25 10.22
CA VAL A 37 -2.18 -9.37 11.64
C VAL A 37 -2.23 -8.01 12.32
N ASP A 38 -2.99 -7.90 13.42
CA ASP A 38 -3.19 -6.66 14.18
C ASP A 38 -1.95 -6.31 15.03
N VAL A 39 -0.90 -5.86 14.32
CA VAL A 39 0.33 -5.38 14.93
C VAL A 39 0.92 -4.24 14.11
N THR A 40 1.30 -3.17 14.78
CA THR A 40 1.96 -2.02 14.13
C THR A 40 3.46 -2.15 14.26
N LEU A 41 4.13 -2.46 13.15
CA LEU A 41 5.59 -2.56 13.10
C LEU A 41 6.16 -1.63 12.03
N PRO A 42 7.22 -0.87 12.33
CA PRO A 42 7.97 -0.11 11.34
C PRO A 42 8.56 -1.02 10.26
N CYS A 43 8.71 -0.49 9.04
CA CYS A 43 9.29 -1.22 7.91
C CYS A 43 10.68 -1.80 8.24
N SER A 44 11.54 -1.03 8.91
CA SER A 44 12.87 -1.47 9.35
C SER A 44 12.81 -2.66 10.30
N THR A 45 11.86 -2.66 11.21
CA THR A 45 11.64 -3.77 12.14
C THR A 45 11.16 -5.02 11.41
N LEU A 46 10.20 -4.91 10.50
CA LEU A 46 9.73 -6.03 9.68
C LEU A 46 10.87 -6.64 8.86
N MET A 47 11.68 -5.81 8.20
CA MET A 47 12.85 -6.27 7.45
C MET A 47 13.87 -6.99 8.34
N GLU A 48 14.10 -6.48 9.54
CA GLU A 48 15.03 -7.09 10.48
C GLU A 48 14.54 -8.48 10.95
N LEU A 49 13.26 -8.60 11.28
CA LEU A 49 12.65 -9.85 11.73
C LEU A 49 12.71 -10.93 10.63
N VAL A 50 12.45 -10.54 9.37
CA VAL A 50 12.60 -11.45 8.23
C VAL A 50 14.06 -11.84 8.00
N THR A 51 14.98 -10.87 8.02
CA THR A 51 16.41 -11.10 7.79
C THR A 51 17.01 -12.00 8.87
N LYS A 52 16.62 -11.82 10.12
CA LYS A 52 17.01 -12.69 11.26
C LYS A 52 16.26 -14.03 11.28
N ARG A 53 15.39 -14.29 10.30
CA ARG A 53 14.61 -15.52 10.17
C ARG A 53 13.78 -15.87 11.41
N VAL A 54 13.18 -14.86 12.01
CA VAL A 54 12.26 -15.08 13.14
C VAL A 54 11.04 -15.87 12.65
N PRO A 55 10.70 -17.04 13.22
CA PRO A 55 9.76 -17.99 12.64
C PRO A 55 8.40 -17.40 12.22
N ALA A 56 7.81 -16.54 13.05
CA ALA A 56 6.50 -15.95 12.75
C ALA A 56 6.50 -15.03 11.51
N PHE A 57 7.67 -14.58 11.04
CA PHE A 57 7.83 -13.59 9.96
C PHE A 57 8.43 -14.16 8.67
N ILE A 58 8.55 -15.47 8.58
CA ILE A 58 9.10 -16.15 7.40
C ILE A 58 8.13 -17.20 6.87
N TYR A 59 8.37 -17.65 5.62
CA TYR A 59 7.68 -18.80 5.06
C TYR A 59 7.88 -20.05 5.95
N PRO A 60 6.87 -20.88 6.18
CA PRO A 60 5.50 -20.84 5.61
C PRO A 60 4.46 -20.10 6.48
N TYR A 61 4.87 -19.34 7.47
CA TYR A 61 3.96 -18.79 8.50
C TYR A 61 3.30 -17.48 8.11
N SER A 62 3.98 -16.65 7.31
CA SER A 62 3.46 -15.34 6.99
C SER A 62 4.01 -14.78 5.67
N ILE A 63 3.30 -13.78 5.14
CA ILE A 63 3.76 -12.85 4.11
C ILE A 63 4.02 -11.50 4.78
N VAL A 64 5.08 -10.82 4.33
CA VAL A 64 5.40 -9.45 4.75
C VAL A 64 5.23 -8.52 3.56
N ILE A 65 4.46 -7.45 3.73
CA ILE A 65 4.24 -6.43 2.68
C ILE A 65 4.91 -5.14 3.11
N LEU A 66 5.78 -4.62 2.25
CA LEU A 66 6.53 -3.39 2.45
C LEU A 66 6.08 -2.30 1.49
N ASP A 67 6.26 -1.04 1.89
CA ASP A 67 6.02 0.11 1.01
C ASP A 67 7.00 0.12 -0.17
N GLY A 68 6.58 0.74 -1.27
CA GLY A 68 7.40 0.89 -2.46
C GLY A 68 8.67 1.74 -2.25
N ASP A 69 8.70 2.60 -1.23
CA ASP A 69 9.87 3.44 -0.90
C ASP A 69 11.13 2.64 -0.54
N VAL A 70 10.97 1.38 -0.12
CA VAL A 70 12.11 0.48 0.12
C VAL A 70 12.99 0.30 -1.11
N ARG A 71 12.44 0.46 -2.32
CA ARG A 71 13.19 0.40 -3.59
C ARG A 71 14.23 1.51 -3.71
N MET A 72 14.04 2.62 -3.01
CA MET A 72 14.95 3.77 -3.04
C MET A 72 16.20 3.55 -2.18
N ASN A 73 16.21 2.53 -1.33
CA ASN A 73 17.33 2.18 -0.48
C ASN A 73 17.98 0.86 -0.93
N LYS A 74 19.11 0.96 -1.63
CA LYS A 74 19.84 -0.22 -2.14
C LYS A 74 20.28 -1.20 -1.05
N ASN A 75 20.57 -0.69 0.15
CA ASN A 75 20.97 -1.55 1.28
C ASN A 75 19.78 -2.36 1.79
N ASP A 76 18.61 -1.73 1.88
CA ASP A 76 17.39 -2.42 2.29
C ASP A 76 16.98 -3.48 1.26
N LEU A 77 17.03 -3.15 -0.04
CA LEU A 77 16.80 -4.14 -1.09
C LEU A 77 17.74 -5.35 -0.98
N ARG A 78 19.02 -5.13 -0.71
CA ARG A 78 19.98 -6.24 -0.53
C ARG A 78 19.64 -7.13 0.65
N LYS A 79 19.16 -6.54 1.76
CA LYS A 79 18.77 -7.31 2.94
C LYS A 79 17.60 -8.26 2.68
N ILE A 80 16.67 -7.86 1.83
CA ILE A 80 15.43 -8.60 1.55
C ILE A 80 15.48 -9.44 0.27
N ASN A 81 16.50 -9.30 -0.56
CA ASN A 81 16.63 -10.01 -1.85
C ASN A 81 16.60 -11.54 -1.74
N ASN A 82 16.95 -12.09 -0.59
CA ASN A 82 16.93 -13.53 -0.34
C ASN A 82 15.67 -14.00 0.41
N ALA A 83 14.73 -13.09 0.63
CA ALA A 83 13.48 -13.43 1.30
C ALA A 83 12.41 -13.81 0.26
N ASP A 84 11.83 -14.99 0.45
CA ASP A 84 10.82 -15.58 -0.45
C ASP A 84 9.38 -15.25 -0.07
N ASN A 85 9.18 -14.52 1.02
CA ASN A 85 7.86 -14.16 1.56
C ASN A 85 7.60 -12.66 1.64
N ILE A 86 8.38 -11.84 0.96
CA ILE A 86 8.21 -10.38 0.92
C ILE A 86 7.56 -9.95 -0.39
N LEU A 87 6.49 -9.15 -0.28
CA LEU A 87 5.90 -8.40 -1.38
C LEU A 87 6.16 -6.90 -1.16
N ILE A 88 6.50 -6.20 -2.22
CA ILE A 88 6.69 -4.76 -2.20
C ILE A 88 5.56 -4.10 -2.99
N LEU A 89 4.86 -3.15 -2.37
CA LEU A 89 3.80 -2.39 -3.04
C LEU A 89 4.33 -1.66 -4.29
N PRO A 90 3.49 -1.44 -5.31
CA PRO A 90 3.88 -0.70 -6.50
C PRO A 90 4.40 0.71 -6.20
N GLY A 91 5.28 1.19 -7.05
CA GLY A 91 5.84 2.54 -6.95
C GLY A 91 7.10 2.63 -6.10
N ASN A 92 7.53 3.85 -5.85
CA ASN A 92 8.77 4.19 -5.13
C ASN A 92 8.55 5.13 -3.94
N LYS A 93 7.30 5.29 -3.53
CA LYS A 93 6.87 6.09 -2.37
C LYS A 93 5.82 5.30 -1.59
N SER A 94 5.46 5.80 -0.42
CA SER A 94 4.32 5.29 0.32
C SER A 94 3.00 5.52 -0.45
N PRO A 95 1.96 4.68 -0.25
CA PRO A 95 0.71 4.75 -0.99
C PRO A 95 0.05 6.13 -0.96
N GLU A 96 -0.02 6.78 0.19
CA GLU A 96 -0.62 8.10 0.34
C GLU A 96 0.12 9.17 -0.47
N ARG A 97 1.44 9.09 -0.57
CA ARG A 97 2.24 10.02 -1.37
C ARG A 97 2.13 9.76 -2.87
N LEU A 98 1.96 8.49 -3.27
CA LEU A 98 1.67 8.15 -4.66
C LEU A 98 0.32 8.72 -5.10
N LEU A 99 -0.71 8.56 -4.27
CA LEU A 99 -2.04 9.09 -4.53
C LEU A 99 -2.05 10.63 -4.56
N ALA A 100 -1.36 11.27 -3.63
CA ALA A 100 -1.22 12.73 -3.63
C ALA A 100 -0.56 13.22 -4.91
N SER A 101 0.53 12.59 -5.35
CA SER A 101 1.23 12.94 -6.58
C SER A 101 0.34 12.73 -7.81
N TYR A 102 -0.41 11.63 -7.86
CA TYR A 102 -1.35 11.35 -8.94
C TYR A 102 -2.42 12.44 -9.05
N LEU A 103 -3.11 12.75 -7.96
CA LEU A 103 -4.17 13.75 -7.94
C LEU A 103 -3.62 15.16 -8.22
N TYR A 104 -2.46 15.50 -7.70
CA TYR A 104 -1.85 16.81 -7.95
C TYR A 104 -1.47 17.03 -9.41
N ASN A 105 -1.08 15.97 -10.11
CA ASN A 105 -0.72 16.05 -11.54
C ASN A 105 -1.93 16.09 -12.49
N LEU A 106 -3.15 15.84 -12.00
CA LEU A 106 -4.35 16.03 -12.79
C LEU A 106 -4.57 17.53 -13.07
N SER A 107 -5.14 17.84 -14.24
CA SER A 107 -5.57 19.20 -14.51
C SER A 107 -6.72 19.62 -13.59
N ASP A 108 -6.90 20.94 -13.38
CA ASP A 108 -7.98 21.46 -12.54
C ASP A 108 -9.37 21.15 -13.08
N VAL A 109 -9.47 20.86 -14.38
CA VAL A 109 -10.72 20.52 -15.09
C VAL A 109 -10.84 19.02 -15.39
N ASP A 110 -9.99 18.19 -14.80
CA ASP A 110 -10.06 16.74 -15.03
C ASP A 110 -11.42 16.18 -14.61
N PRO A 111 -12.05 15.33 -15.45
CA PRO A 111 -13.37 14.76 -15.13
C PRO A 111 -13.41 13.92 -13.86
N LEU A 112 -12.25 13.48 -13.36
CA LEU A 112 -12.18 12.69 -12.13
C LEU A 112 -12.70 13.49 -10.93
N TRP A 113 -12.43 14.79 -10.87
CA TRP A 113 -12.84 15.62 -9.72
C TRP A 113 -14.35 15.53 -9.47
N SER A 114 -15.17 15.70 -10.51
CA SER A 114 -16.62 15.60 -10.40
C SER A 114 -17.12 14.18 -10.10
N LYS A 115 -16.37 13.16 -10.49
CA LYS A 115 -16.70 11.75 -10.18
C LYS A 115 -16.42 11.38 -8.74
N ILE A 116 -15.49 12.06 -8.09
CA ILE A 116 -15.17 11.83 -6.68
C ILE A 116 -16.35 12.27 -5.81
N ALA A 117 -16.72 13.55 -5.86
CA ALA A 117 -17.87 14.11 -5.15
C ALA A 117 -18.30 15.46 -5.76
N ASP A 118 -19.54 15.88 -5.50
CA ASP A 118 -20.00 17.20 -5.91
C ASP A 118 -19.17 18.29 -5.24
N GLY A 119 -18.68 19.24 -6.04
CA GLY A 119 -17.85 20.32 -5.57
C GLY A 119 -16.43 19.93 -5.16
N TYR A 120 -16.06 18.66 -5.33
CA TYR A 120 -14.68 18.23 -5.06
C TYR A 120 -13.75 18.71 -6.17
N THR A 121 -12.71 19.43 -5.78
CA THR A 121 -11.75 20.04 -6.71
C THR A 121 -10.33 19.78 -6.24
N LYS A 122 -9.36 20.05 -7.09
CA LYS A 122 -7.94 20.00 -6.73
C LYS A 122 -7.62 20.92 -5.55
N GLN A 123 -8.17 22.15 -5.55
CA GLN A 123 -7.99 23.10 -4.46
C GLN A 123 -8.58 22.57 -3.15
N PHE A 124 -9.74 21.95 -3.20
CA PHE A 124 -10.34 21.31 -2.04
C PHE A 124 -9.48 20.15 -1.51
N CYS A 125 -8.98 19.32 -2.42
CA CYS A 125 -8.14 18.16 -2.07
C CYS A 125 -6.86 18.54 -1.31
N PHE A 126 -6.25 19.67 -1.66
CA PHE A 126 -4.98 20.15 -1.08
C PHE A 126 -5.12 21.40 -0.20
N ARG A 127 -6.33 21.69 0.30
CA ARG A 127 -6.59 22.89 1.09
C ARG A 127 -5.90 22.90 2.45
N GLU A 128 -5.78 21.74 3.09
CA GLU A 128 -5.23 21.61 4.44
C GLU A 128 -3.74 21.26 4.44
N TYR A 129 -3.31 20.51 3.44
CA TYR A 129 -1.93 20.05 3.29
C TYR A 129 -1.47 20.29 1.86
N SER A 130 -0.44 21.11 1.69
CA SER A 130 0.21 21.31 0.38
C SER A 130 1.05 20.10 -0.01
N MET A 131 1.39 19.98 -1.30
CA MET A 131 2.30 18.94 -1.77
C MET A 131 3.69 19.02 -1.11
N GLU A 132 4.15 20.20 -0.77
CA GLU A 132 5.41 20.39 -0.03
C GLU A 132 5.33 19.76 1.36
N GLN A 133 4.22 20.00 2.08
CA GLN A 133 3.99 19.40 3.40
C GLN A 133 3.84 17.88 3.34
N ILE A 134 3.15 17.36 2.33
CA ILE A 134 2.95 15.91 2.12
C ILE A 134 4.28 15.23 1.77
N ASN A 135 5.12 15.87 0.97
CA ASN A 135 6.41 15.33 0.54
C ASN A 135 7.58 15.70 1.45
N ALA A 136 7.35 16.45 2.52
CA ALA A 136 8.39 16.80 3.47
C ALA A 136 9.08 15.53 4.02
N GLY A 137 10.37 15.64 4.29
CA GLY A 137 11.15 14.55 4.89
C GLY A 137 10.80 14.32 6.37
N GLY A 138 11.26 13.19 6.90
CA GLY A 138 11.16 12.86 8.31
C GLY A 138 9.74 12.53 8.78
N GLU A 139 9.56 12.54 10.10
CA GLU A 139 8.32 12.14 10.75
C GLU A 139 7.16 13.10 10.46
N LEU A 140 7.43 14.41 10.44
CA LEU A 140 6.41 15.42 10.17
C LEU A 140 5.78 15.23 8.78
N GLY A 141 6.58 15.02 7.77
CA GLY A 141 6.08 14.78 6.42
C GLY A 141 5.27 13.49 6.32
N ARG A 142 5.69 12.43 7.01
CA ARG A 142 4.90 11.19 7.09
C ARG A 142 3.55 11.41 7.73
N GLN A 143 3.50 12.13 8.85
CA GLN A 143 2.25 12.46 9.53
C GLN A 143 1.33 13.33 8.67
N ASN A 144 1.88 14.33 7.97
CA ASN A 144 1.11 15.18 7.08
C ASN A 144 0.48 14.37 5.93
N ALA A 145 1.24 13.48 5.30
CA ALA A 145 0.73 12.62 4.23
C ALA A 145 -0.42 11.73 4.71
N LYS A 146 -0.29 11.12 5.87
CA LYS A 146 -1.34 10.27 6.46
C LYS A 146 -2.59 11.05 6.86
N LYS A 147 -2.42 12.21 7.50
CA LYS A 147 -3.53 13.10 7.85
C LYS A 147 -4.26 13.58 6.61
N TRP A 148 -3.52 13.96 5.57
CA TRP A 148 -4.11 14.31 4.28
C TRP A 148 -4.93 13.15 3.71
N PHE A 149 -4.35 11.96 3.62
CA PHE A 149 -5.03 10.78 3.11
C PHE A 149 -6.33 10.49 3.89
N ASN A 150 -6.26 10.46 5.20
CA ASN A 150 -7.42 10.18 6.06
C ASN A 150 -8.51 11.24 5.91
N SER A 151 -8.15 12.52 5.77
CA SER A 151 -9.10 13.62 5.56
C SER A 151 -9.80 13.56 4.21
N GLN A 152 -9.14 12.99 3.19
CA GLN A 152 -9.70 12.88 1.84
C GLN A 152 -10.49 11.59 1.62
N LEU A 153 -10.16 10.52 2.35
CA LEU A 153 -10.72 9.17 2.15
C LEU A 153 -12.25 9.15 2.25
N GLU A 154 -12.85 9.98 3.08
CA GLU A 154 -14.31 10.08 3.25
C GLU A 154 -15.04 10.49 1.96
N TYR A 155 -14.37 11.21 1.05
CA TYR A 155 -14.94 11.66 -0.22
C TYR A 155 -14.76 10.64 -1.35
N TRP A 156 -13.85 9.67 -1.18
CA TRP A 156 -13.40 8.77 -2.26
C TRP A 156 -14.27 7.53 -2.45
N GLY A 157 -15.42 7.45 -1.79
CA GLY A 157 -16.31 6.30 -1.85
C GLY A 157 -15.83 5.15 -0.97
N ARG A 158 -16.52 4.02 -1.10
CA ARG A 158 -16.21 2.83 -0.29
C ARG A 158 -14.77 2.36 -0.55
N ASN A 159 -13.98 2.26 0.52
CA ASN A 159 -12.57 1.84 0.47
C ASN A 159 -11.70 2.70 -0.48
N GLY A 160 -12.07 3.94 -0.70
CA GLY A 160 -11.33 4.85 -1.59
C GLY A 160 -11.41 4.51 -3.07
N CYS A 161 -12.37 3.70 -3.50
CA CYS A 161 -12.42 3.14 -4.86
C CYS A 161 -12.48 4.19 -5.96
N LYS A 162 -13.10 5.34 -5.71
CA LYS A 162 -13.22 6.42 -6.73
C LYS A 162 -11.87 7.03 -7.13
N VAL A 163 -10.86 6.93 -6.28
CA VAL A 163 -9.50 7.41 -6.55
C VAL A 163 -8.53 6.25 -6.77
N LEU A 164 -8.59 5.20 -5.94
CA LEU A 164 -7.69 4.06 -6.06
C LEU A 164 -7.83 3.33 -7.39
N ASN A 165 -9.04 3.13 -7.90
CA ASN A 165 -9.23 2.42 -9.17
C ASN A 165 -8.64 3.19 -10.37
N PRO A 166 -8.91 4.50 -10.57
CA PRO A 166 -8.27 5.27 -11.63
C PRO A 166 -6.74 5.34 -11.48
N PHE A 167 -6.25 5.49 -10.24
CA PHE A 167 -4.83 5.50 -9.97
C PHE A 167 -4.15 4.19 -10.38
N LEU A 168 -4.69 3.04 -9.96
CA LEU A 168 -4.15 1.73 -10.31
C LEU A 168 -4.22 1.45 -11.81
N SER A 169 -5.22 1.97 -12.52
CA SER A 169 -5.28 1.93 -13.97
C SER A 169 -4.13 2.71 -14.62
N SER A 170 -3.69 3.82 -13.99
CA SER A 170 -2.55 4.63 -14.49
C SER A 170 -1.20 3.95 -14.29
N ILE A 171 -1.11 2.98 -13.38
CA ILE A 171 0.08 2.16 -13.10
C ILE A 171 -0.22 0.67 -13.33
N SER A 172 -0.92 0.36 -14.41
CA SER A 172 -1.44 -0.99 -14.67
C SER A 172 -0.35 -2.07 -14.76
N GLU A 173 0.83 -1.74 -15.27
CA GLU A 173 1.95 -2.68 -15.38
C GLU A 173 2.49 -3.07 -14.00
N GLU A 174 2.74 -2.09 -13.14
CA GLU A 174 3.24 -2.30 -11.78
C GLU A 174 2.19 -3.01 -10.91
N ALA A 175 0.92 -2.67 -11.08
CA ALA A 175 -0.18 -3.35 -10.40
C ALA A 175 -0.29 -4.83 -10.85
N GLN A 176 -0.10 -5.11 -12.14
CA GLN A 176 -0.09 -6.46 -12.67
C GLN A 176 1.13 -7.25 -12.19
N GLU A 177 2.29 -6.64 -12.13
CA GLU A 177 3.50 -7.25 -11.55
C GLU A 177 3.27 -7.68 -10.10
N PHE A 178 2.68 -6.79 -9.29
CA PHE A 178 2.33 -7.12 -7.91
C PHE A 178 1.37 -8.32 -7.84
N ARG A 179 0.32 -8.37 -8.67
CA ARG A 179 -0.61 -9.50 -8.74
C ARG A 179 0.09 -10.80 -9.12
N THR A 180 0.99 -10.75 -10.08
CA THR A 180 1.75 -11.91 -10.53
C THR A 180 2.67 -12.44 -9.43
N ASN A 181 3.37 -11.55 -8.75
CA ASN A 181 4.23 -11.90 -7.62
C ASN A 181 3.40 -12.49 -6.46
N PHE A 182 2.24 -11.90 -6.17
CA PHE A 182 1.29 -12.43 -5.19
C PHE A 182 0.80 -13.82 -5.57
N ASP A 183 0.34 -14.04 -6.80
CA ASP A 183 -0.16 -15.33 -7.25
C ASP A 183 0.92 -16.43 -7.18
N ASN A 184 2.14 -16.10 -7.56
CA ASN A 184 3.28 -17.03 -7.46
C ASN A 184 3.62 -17.38 -6.01
N MET A 185 3.56 -16.39 -5.13
CA MET A 185 3.82 -16.58 -3.70
C MET A 185 2.72 -17.42 -3.04
N ILE A 186 1.46 -17.11 -3.28
CA ILE A 186 0.30 -17.79 -2.67
C ILE A 186 0.26 -19.27 -3.08
N LYS A 187 0.68 -19.63 -4.28
CA LYS A 187 0.75 -21.04 -4.69
C LYS A 187 1.60 -21.89 -3.76
N GLN A 188 2.64 -21.33 -3.19
CA GLN A 188 3.51 -22.01 -2.22
C GLN A 188 2.77 -22.30 -0.90
N TYR A 189 1.89 -21.38 -0.47
CA TYR A 189 1.14 -21.49 0.80
C TYR A 189 -0.11 -22.40 0.72
N ILE A 190 -0.64 -22.64 -0.47
CA ILE A 190 -1.88 -23.43 -0.66
C ILE A 190 -1.56 -24.91 -0.91
N HIS A 191 -0.35 -25.23 -1.33
CA HIS A 191 0.04 -26.60 -1.70
C HIS A 191 0.73 -27.39 -0.58
N ASP A 192 0.98 -26.78 0.57
CA ASP A 192 1.45 -27.42 1.79
C ASP A 192 0.27 -27.63 2.77
#